data_50031090dd236accd68042467558bb65
#
_entry.id   50031090dd236accd68042467558bb65
#
_cell.length_a   1.000
_cell.length_b   1.000
_cell.length_c   1.000
_cell.angle_alpha   90.00
_cell.angle_beta   90.00
_cell.angle_gamma   90.00
#
_symmetry.space_group_name_H-M   'P 1'
#
loop_
_entity.id
_entity.type
_entity.pdbx_description
1 polymer ?
#
loop_
_entity_poly.entity_id
_entity_poly.type
_entity_poly.pdbx_seq_one_letter_code
_entity_poly.pdbx_strand_id
1 'polypeptide(L)'
;MLKLFDLAGADAARRFSPYCWRVRMALAHKGLEVETIPWRFTEKSVLAPSGQGRVPVLVHDNTWLHESWDIACYLEEQFADRPSLFGGMQGRALSRLHSNLADWLGGQIVRLIVLDVYDHLDARDKAYFRESREKRFGMTLEAVVADRDARLPALRDSLAPLRATLKGQPYFGGDRPLYADYALFGPLQWARCISPYRLLEADDPLALWRDRLLDAYDGLARAAPGYDA
;
A
#
# COMPACT_ATOMS: atom_id res chain seq x y z
N MET A 1 0.54 5.30 23.30
CA MET A 1 -0.31 5.85 22.20
C MET A 1 0.37 5.54 20.88
N LEU A 2 -0.39 5.06 19.86
CA LEU A 2 0.18 4.74 18.54
C LEU A 2 0.08 5.95 17.61
N LYS A 3 1.17 6.26 16.89
CA LYS A 3 1.21 7.28 15.84
C LYS A 3 1.82 6.68 14.57
N LEU A 4 1.20 6.93 13.42
CA LEU A 4 1.66 6.45 12.11
C LEU A 4 1.96 7.64 11.21
N PHE A 5 3.22 7.82 10.83
CA PHE A 5 3.60 8.73 9.75
C PHE A 5 3.25 8.07 8.42
N ASP A 6 2.41 8.75 7.65
CA ASP A 6 1.77 8.21 6.44
C ASP A 6 1.90 9.19 5.28
N LEU A 7 2.32 8.71 4.11
CA LEU A 7 2.61 9.54 2.95
C LEU A 7 1.35 10.26 2.45
N ALA A 8 1.42 11.57 2.38
CA ALA A 8 0.35 12.43 1.89
C ALA A 8 0.73 13.16 0.59
N GLY A 9 -0.27 13.49 -0.19
CA GLY A 9 -0.16 14.41 -1.31
C GLY A 9 -0.23 15.89 -0.90
N ALA A 10 -0.54 16.77 -1.85
CA ALA A 10 -0.89 18.17 -1.58
C ALA A 10 -2.08 18.25 -0.63
N ASP A 11 -3.12 17.47 -0.91
CA ASP A 11 -4.20 17.20 0.03
C ASP A 11 -3.70 16.25 1.14
N ALA A 12 -3.70 16.72 2.39
CA ALA A 12 -3.27 15.96 3.55
C ALA A 12 -4.16 14.74 3.83
N ALA A 13 -5.40 14.72 3.38
CA ALA A 13 -6.31 13.58 3.51
C ALA A 13 -5.98 12.46 2.50
N ARG A 14 -5.38 12.79 1.37
CA ARG A 14 -4.99 11.83 0.32
C ARG A 14 -3.72 11.07 0.72
N ARG A 15 -3.91 9.97 1.45
CA ARG A 15 -2.85 9.06 1.89
C ARG A 15 -2.72 7.93 0.88
N PHE A 16 -1.55 7.79 0.26
CA PHE A 16 -1.44 6.92 -0.91
C PHE A 16 -0.29 5.91 -0.89
N SER A 17 0.59 5.92 0.12
CA SER A 17 1.68 4.94 0.15
C SER A 17 1.15 3.51 0.20
N PRO A 18 1.58 2.60 -0.72
CA PRO A 18 1.20 1.20 -0.67
C PRO A 18 1.66 0.53 0.63
N TYR A 19 2.81 0.91 1.16
CA TYR A 19 3.36 0.36 2.40
C TYR A 19 2.65 0.89 3.64
N CYS A 20 2.24 2.16 3.65
CA CYS A 20 1.45 2.71 4.75
C CYS A 20 0.06 2.05 4.81
N TRP A 21 -0.56 1.77 3.67
CA TRP A 21 -1.83 1.06 3.62
C TRP A 21 -1.74 -0.35 4.21
N ARG A 22 -0.64 -1.08 4.01
CA ARG A 22 -0.40 -2.36 4.69
C ARG A 22 -0.49 -2.22 6.21
N VAL A 23 0.14 -1.18 6.76
CA VAL A 23 0.15 -0.91 8.20
C VAL A 23 -1.21 -0.43 8.70
N ARG A 24 -1.88 0.47 7.96
CA ARG A 24 -3.23 0.94 8.33
C ARG A 24 -4.22 -0.21 8.44
N MET A 25 -4.25 -1.10 7.45
CA MET A 25 -5.10 -2.29 7.47
C MET A 25 -4.73 -3.25 8.60
N ALA A 26 -3.44 -3.43 8.89
CA ALA A 26 -2.98 -4.27 9.99
C ALA A 26 -3.40 -3.70 11.37
N LEU A 27 -3.30 -2.40 11.57
CA LEU A 27 -3.77 -1.72 12.79
C LEU A 27 -5.28 -1.87 12.97
N ALA A 28 -6.05 -1.65 11.90
CA ALA A 28 -7.50 -1.83 11.91
C ALA A 28 -7.91 -3.28 12.18
N HIS A 29 -7.21 -4.26 11.61
CA HIS A 29 -7.40 -5.70 11.88
C HIS A 29 -7.25 -6.03 13.37
N LYS A 30 -6.26 -5.43 14.01
CA LYS A 30 -6.02 -5.59 15.45
C LYS A 30 -6.99 -4.76 16.33
N GLY A 31 -7.84 -3.93 15.74
CA GLY A 31 -8.71 -3.02 16.47
C GLY A 31 -7.93 -1.99 17.29
N LEU A 32 -6.80 -1.50 16.77
CA LEU A 32 -5.94 -0.54 17.43
C LEU A 32 -6.21 0.87 16.91
N GLU A 33 -6.49 1.78 17.83
CA GLU A 33 -6.58 3.20 17.51
C GLU A 33 -5.19 3.78 17.23
N VAL A 34 -5.09 4.60 16.18
CA VAL A 34 -3.84 5.23 15.75
C VAL A 34 -4.07 6.65 15.26
N GLU A 35 -3.24 7.57 15.71
CA GLU A 35 -3.14 8.92 15.14
C GLU A 35 -2.33 8.84 13.84
N THR A 36 -2.92 9.16 12.68
CA THR A 36 -2.19 9.20 11.40
C THR A 36 -1.67 10.61 11.15
N ILE A 37 -0.35 10.73 10.97
CA ILE A 37 0.33 12.00 10.73
C ILE A 37 0.69 12.10 9.25
N PRO A 38 0.20 13.12 8.51
CA PRO A 38 0.60 13.32 7.11
C PRO A 38 2.08 13.65 7.03
N TRP A 39 2.79 12.92 6.17
CA TRP A 39 4.20 13.15 5.90
C TRP A 39 4.43 13.27 4.39
N ARG A 40 5.38 14.12 4.00
CA ARG A 40 5.72 14.40 2.61
C ARG A 40 7.18 14.07 2.31
N PHE A 41 7.52 13.82 1.06
CA PHE A 41 8.84 13.31 0.65
C PHE A 41 10.02 14.18 1.10
N THR A 42 9.85 15.48 1.23
CA THR A 42 10.91 16.42 1.64
C THR A 42 11.00 16.63 3.16
N GLU A 43 10.03 16.12 3.95
CA GLU A 43 9.96 16.28 5.41
C GLU A 43 10.80 15.21 6.15
N LYS A 44 11.99 14.87 5.64
CA LYS A 44 12.81 13.76 6.16
C LYS A 44 13.28 13.96 7.60
N SER A 45 13.54 15.21 8.03
CA SER A 45 13.99 15.52 9.38
C SER A 45 12.99 15.10 10.46
N VAL A 46 11.69 15.08 10.16
CA VAL A 46 10.65 14.65 11.10
C VAL A 46 10.81 13.17 11.47
N LEU A 47 11.37 12.36 10.58
CA LEU A 47 11.59 10.92 10.78
C LEU A 47 12.99 10.59 11.32
N ALA A 48 13.84 11.58 11.60
CA ALA A 48 15.21 11.36 12.05
C ALA A 48 15.34 10.38 13.25
N PRO A 49 14.42 10.39 14.26
CA PRO A 49 14.48 9.41 15.35
C PRO A 49 14.31 7.95 14.91
N SER A 50 13.74 7.67 13.73
CA SER A 50 13.62 6.32 13.16
C SER A 50 14.90 5.81 12.49
N GLY A 51 15.93 6.65 12.35
CA GLY A 51 17.19 6.31 11.70
C GLY A 51 17.10 6.26 10.16
N GLN A 52 15.96 6.63 9.56
CA GLN A 52 15.75 6.62 8.11
C GLN A 52 14.75 7.70 7.66
N GLY A 53 14.52 7.91 6.35
CA GLY A 53 13.73 9.02 5.82
C GLY A 53 12.62 8.57 4.86
N ARG A 54 11.90 7.50 5.21
CA ARG A 54 10.78 6.95 4.44
C ARG A 54 9.64 6.52 5.37
N VAL A 55 8.45 6.37 4.82
CA VAL A 55 7.27 5.87 5.54
C VAL A 55 6.83 4.52 4.97
N PRO A 56 6.14 3.67 5.77
CA PRO A 56 5.56 3.94 7.09
C PRO A 56 6.59 4.03 8.21
N VAL A 57 6.32 4.90 9.19
CA VAL A 57 6.97 4.87 10.49
C VAL A 57 5.87 4.84 11.55
N LEU A 58 5.89 3.80 12.38
CA LEU A 58 5.01 3.66 13.53
C LEU A 58 5.76 4.05 14.79
N VAL A 59 5.15 4.91 15.60
CA VAL A 59 5.65 5.24 16.94
C VAL A 59 4.70 4.65 17.96
N HIS A 60 5.23 3.81 18.84
CA HIS A 60 4.53 3.27 20.01
C HIS A 60 5.27 3.72 21.25
N ASP A 61 4.69 4.68 21.98
CA ASP A 61 5.32 5.39 23.09
C ASP A 61 6.66 6.02 22.66
N ASN A 62 7.80 5.45 23.07
CA ASN A 62 9.14 5.92 22.70
C ASN A 62 9.82 5.04 21.63
N THR A 63 9.15 4.00 21.13
CA THR A 63 9.70 3.08 20.13
C THR A 63 9.33 3.54 18.73
N TRP A 64 10.34 3.74 17.88
CA TRP A 64 10.19 4.12 16.50
C TRP A 64 10.46 2.92 15.61
N LEU A 65 9.48 2.52 14.82
CA LEU A 65 9.51 1.33 13.98
C LEU A 65 9.32 1.74 12.52
N HIS A 66 10.08 1.16 11.63
CA HIS A 66 9.93 1.36 10.19
C HIS A 66 9.87 0.00 9.47
N GLU A 67 9.67 0.00 8.14
CA GLU A 67 9.37 -1.15 7.31
C GLU A 67 8.02 -1.81 7.66
N SER A 68 7.13 -1.86 6.68
CA SER A 68 5.74 -2.35 6.90
C SER A 68 5.67 -3.78 7.39
N TRP A 69 6.65 -4.62 7.01
CA TRP A 69 6.75 -5.99 7.49
C TRP A 69 7.16 -6.06 8.97
N ASP A 70 8.18 -5.31 9.36
CA ASP A 70 8.68 -5.32 10.74
C ASP A 70 7.66 -4.71 11.69
N ILE A 71 6.92 -3.68 11.22
CA ILE A 71 5.79 -3.14 11.95
C ILE A 71 4.69 -4.20 12.15
N ALA A 72 4.35 -4.97 11.10
CA ALA A 72 3.35 -6.03 11.23
C ALA A 72 3.78 -7.14 12.21
N CYS A 73 5.06 -7.54 12.17
CA CYS A 73 5.62 -8.48 13.14
C CYS A 73 5.56 -7.94 14.56
N TYR A 74 5.92 -6.69 14.77
CA TYR A 74 5.83 -6.02 16.05
C TYR A 74 4.38 -5.99 16.58
N LEU A 75 3.43 -5.60 15.74
CA LEU A 75 2.01 -5.59 16.11
C LEU A 75 1.51 -6.98 16.50
N GLU A 76 1.96 -8.03 15.80
CA GLU A 76 1.59 -9.41 16.12
C GLU A 76 2.10 -9.84 17.50
N GLU A 77 3.33 -9.44 17.85
CA GLU A 77 4.00 -9.83 19.10
C GLU A 77 3.53 -8.98 20.29
N GLN A 78 3.39 -7.67 20.10
CA GLN A 78 2.99 -6.76 21.19
C GLN A 78 1.51 -6.81 21.54
N PHE A 79 0.66 -7.18 20.59
CA PHE A 79 -0.79 -7.26 20.75
C PHE A 79 -1.28 -8.68 20.44
N ALA A 80 -0.65 -9.66 21.09
CA ALA A 80 -0.96 -11.08 20.89
C ALA A 80 -2.36 -11.48 21.39
N ASP A 81 -2.99 -10.68 22.26
CA ASP A 81 -4.38 -10.81 22.72
C ASP A 81 -5.41 -10.35 21.66
N ARG A 82 -4.97 -9.68 20.59
CA ARG A 82 -5.80 -9.20 19.49
C ARG A 82 -5.81 -10.21 18.33
N PRO A 83 -6.75 -10.09 17.38
CA PRO A 83 -6.80 -11.00 16.21
C PRO A 83 -5.44 -11.10 15.51
N SER A 84 -5.02 -12.34 15.20
CA SER A 84 -3.72 -12.60 14.57
C SER A 84 -3.68 -12.07 13.12
N LEU A 85 -2.62 -11.33 12.78
CA LEU A 85 -2.36 -10.85 11.43
C LEU A 85 -1.94 -11.99 10.48
N PHE A 86 -1.36 -13.05 11.03
CA PHE A 86 -0.74 -14.09 10.22
C PHE A 86 -1.46 -15.46 10.32
N GLY A 87 -2.29 -15.67 11.34
CA GLY A 87 -2.93 -16.98 11.55
C GLY A 87 -1.96 -18.12 11.90
N GLY A 88 -0.78 -17.77 12.46
CA GLY A 88 0.26 -18.71 12.86
C GLY A 88 1.52 -18.66 12.00
N MET A 89 2.48 -19.59 12.27
CA MET A 89 3.81 -19.56 11.62
C MET A 89 3.74 -19.78 10.11
N GLN A 90 2.90 -20.71 9.65
CA GLN A 90 2.74 -20.99 8.21
C GLN A 90 2.15 -19.77 7.48
N GLY A 91 1.15 -19.13 8.08
CA GLY A 91 0.58 -17.91 7.53
C GLY A 91 1.56 -16.73 7.55
N ARG A 92 2.45 -16.63 8.56
CA ARG A 92 3.54 -15.63 8.58
C ARG A 92 4.51 -15.84 7.41
N ALA A 93 4.94 -17.08 7.15
CA ALA A 93 5.81 -17.40 6.02
C ALA A 93 5.13 -17.09 4.68
N LEU A 94 3.87 -17.48 4.51
CA LEU A 94 3.07 -17.18 3.32
C LEU A 94 2.88 -15.67 3.13
N SER A 95 2.59 -14.93 4.20
CA SER A 95 2.46 -13.47 4.17
C SER A 95 3.76 -12.78 3.75
N ARG A 96 4.93 -13.33 4.10
CA ARG A 96 6.23 -12.81 3.64
C ARG A 96 6.38 -12.98 2.13
N LEU A 97 5.98 -14.14 1.58
CA LEU A 97 5.96 -14.36 0.13
C LEU A 97 5.04 -13.35 -0.57
N HIS A 98 3.82 -13.16 -0.05
CA HIS A 98 2.87 -12.17 -0.60
C HIS A 98 3.38 -10.74 -0.50
N SER A 99 4.14 -10.39 0.55
CA SER A 99 4.77 -9.07 0.66
C SER A 99 5.77 -8.81 -0.47
N ASN A 100 6.61 -9.80 -0.80
CA ASN A 100 7.55 -9.70 -1.91
C ASN A 100 6.83 -9.64 -3.28
N LEU A 101 5.75 -10.43 -3.43
CA LEU A 101 4.91 -10.37 -4.63
C LEU A 101 4.22 -9.01 -4.78
N ALA A 102 3.78 -8.42 -3.67
CA ALA A 102 3.19 -7.08 -3.67
C ALA A 102 4.22 -5.98 -4.00
N ASP A 103 5.49 -6.15 -3.62
CA ASP A 103 6.57 -5.24 -4.01
C ASP A 103 6.85 -5.33 -5.52
N TRP A 104 6.85 -6.54 -6.08
CA TRP A 104 6.92 -6.74 -7.52
C TRP A 104 5.72 -6.07 -8.22
N LEU A 105 4.48 -6.29 -7.75
CA LEU A 105 3.27 -5.69 -8.29
C LEU A 105 3.35 -4.15 -8.25
N GLY A 106 3.77 -3.57 -7.13
CA GLY A 106 4.00 -2.14 -6.99
C GLY A 106 5.03 -1.62 -8.01
N GLY A 107 6.06 -2.41 -8.30
CA GLY A 107 7.06 -2.12 -9.33
C GLY A 107 6.49 -2.12 -10.76
N GLN A 108 5.44 -2.90 -11.03
CA GLN A 108 4.72 -2.86 -12.31
C GLN A 108 3.75 -1.66 -12.37
N ILE A 109 2.95 -1.48 -11.31
CA ILE A 109 1.95 -0.41 -11.22
C ILE A 109 2.59 0.98 -11.33
N VAL A 110 3.74 1.23 -10.68
CA VAL A 110 4.39 2.55 -10.73
C VAL A 110 4.66 3.03 -12.15
N ARG A 111 4.97 2.12 -13.07
CA ARG A 111 5.21 2.45 -14.48
C ARG A 111 3.95 2.87 -15.25
N LEU A 112 2.78 2.63 -14.69
CA LEU A 112 1.50 2.99 -15.29
C LEU A 112 0.96 4.31 -14.71
N ILE A 113 1.34 4.65 -13.46
CA ILE A 113 0.71 5.75 -12.71
C ILE A 113 1.70 6.79 -12.16
N VAL A 114 3.00 6.71 -12.46
CA VAL A 114 4.00 7.59 -11.83
C VAL A 114 3.77 9.08 -12.11
N LEU A 115 3.23 9.43 -13.27
CA LEU A 115 2.88 10.81 -13.61
C LEU A 115 1.65 11.27 -12.82
N ASP A 116 0.65 10.37 -12.64
CA ASP A 116 -0.52 10.67 -11.82
C ASP A 116 -0.12 10.89 -10.34
N VAL A 117 0.89 10.15 -9.83
CA VAL A 117 1.47 10.42 -8.50
C VAL A 117 2.03 11.84 -8.45
N TYR A 118 2.85 12.23 -9.45
CA TYR A 118 3.46 13.55 -9.50
C TYR A 118 2.41 14.67 -9.46
N ASP A 119 1.29 14.50 -10.15
CA ASP A 119 0.23 15.50 -10.23
C ASP A 119 -0.44 15.77 -8.88
N HIS A 120 -0.50 14.75 -8.00
CA HIS A 120 -1.08 14.85 -6.66
C HIS A 120 -0.12 15.33 -5.57
N LEU A 121 1.16 15.55 -5.91
CA LEU A 121 2.16 15.96 -4.92
C LEU A 121 2.03 17.44 -4.53
N ASP A 122 2.40 17.72 -3.28
CA ASP A 122 2.70 19.08 -2.84
C ASP A 122 3.80 19.70 -3.72
N ALA A 123 3.70 21.00 -3.97
CA ALA A 123 4.65 21.70 -4.83
C ALA A 123 6.12 21.53 -4.38
N ARG A 124 6.34 21.46 -3.05
CA ARG A 124 7.68 21.28 -2.46
C ARG A 124 8.31 19.93 -2.79
N ASP A 125 7.49 18.92 -3.04
CA ASP A 125 7.94 17.55 -3.33
C ASP A 125 8.18 17.30 -4.81
N LYS A 126 7.58 18.09 -5.70
CA LYS A 126 7.57 17.83 -7.14
C LYS A 126 8.97 17.73 -7.74
N ALA A 127 9.85 18.69 -7.43
CA ALA A 127 11.23 18.68 -7.94
C ALA A 127 11.99 17.42 -7.47
N TYR A 128 11.97 17.14 -6.18
CA TYR A 128 12.59 15.93 -5.59
C TYR A 128 12.05 14.65 -6.19
N PHE A 129 10.72 14.54 -6.32
CA PHE A 129 10.09 13.35 -6.87
C PHE A 129 10.49 13.11 -8.32
N ARG A 130 10.39 14.14 -9.18
CA ARG A 130 10.77 14.07 -10.60
C ARG A 130 12.22 13.62 -10.73
N GLU A 131 13.16 14.34 -10.14
CA GLU A 131 14.58 14.01 -10.23
C GLU A 131 14.87 12.57 -9.79
N SER A 132 14.35 12.15 -8.63
CA SER A 132 14.62 10.83 -8.08
C SER A 132 14.00 9.69 -8.90
N ARG A 133 12.83 9.92 -9.52
CA ARG A 133 12.14 8.89 -10.32
C ARG A 133 12.69 8.81 -11.74
N GLU A 134 12.98 9.94 -12.37
CA GLU A 134 13.62 9.98 -13.69
C GLU A 134 15.02 9.37 -13.66
N LYS A 135 15.80 9.64 -12.60
CA LYS A 135 17.08 8.94 -12.36
C LYS A 135 16.89 7.42 -12.23
N ARG A 136 15.86 6.96 -11.49
CA ARG A 136 15.57 5.53 -11.29
C ARG A 136 15.14 4.85 -12.59
N PHE A 137 14.35 5.53 -13.43
CA PHE A 137 13.80 4.95 -14.66
C PHE A 137 14.71 5.15 -15.88
N GLY A 138 15.67 6.08 -15.80
CA GLY A 138 16.53 6.46 -16.93
C GLY A 138 15.79 7.24 -18.02
N MET A 139 14.61 7.79 -17.73
CA MET A 139 13.75 8.53 -18.65
C MET A 139 12.81 9.47 -17.91
N THR A 140 12.17 10.41 -18.65
CA THR A 140 11.19 11.33 -18.06
C THR A 140 9.94 10.61 -17.56
N LEU A 141 9.22 11.22 -16.61
CA LEU A 141 7.97 10.63 -16.09
C LEU A 141 6.93 10.40 -17.19
N GLU A 142 6.84 11.34 -18.13
CA GLU A 142 5.96 11.29 -19.30
C GLU A 142 6.30 10.08 -20.19
N ALA A 143 7.59 9.86 -20.45
CA ALA A 143 8.06 8.71 -21.22
C ALA A 143 7.79 7.37 -20.51
N VAL A 144 7.86 7.34 -19.17
CA VAL A 144 7.55 6.13 -18.40
C VAL A 144 6.11 5.66 -18.59
N VAL A 145 5.15 6.58 -18.75
CA VAL A 145 3.72 6.24 -18.86
C VAL A 145 3.20 6.25 -20.32
N ALA A 146 4.02 6.63 -21.29
CA ALA A 146 3.59 6.87 -22.67
C ALA A 146 2.93 5.65 -23.34
N ASP A 147 3.39 4.45 -23.01
CA ASP A 147 2.88 3.18 -23.57
C ASP A 147 2.09 2.34 -22.53
N ARG A 148 1.54 2.98 -21.49
CA ARG A 148 0.85 2.27 -20.39
C ARG A 148 -0.29 1.37 -20.87
N ASP A 149 -1.04 1.79 -21.90
CA ASP A 149 -2.16 1.00 -22.44
C ASP A 149 -1.67 -0.27 -23.13
N ALA A 150 -0.53 -0.22 -23.81
CA ALA A 150 0.09 -1.40 -24.43
C ALA A 150 0.65 -2.39 -23.40
N ARG A 151 1.05 -1.91 -22.20
CA ARG A 151 1.58 -2.75 -21.12
C ARG A 151 0.52 -3.33 -20.18
N LEU A 152 -0.66 -2.72 -20.12
CA LEU A 152 -1.72 -3.14 -19.22
C LEU A 152 -2.16 -4.60 -19.41
N PRO A 153 -2.37 -5.12 -20.65
CA PRO A 153 -2.73 -6.52 -20.87
C PRO A 153 -1.72 -7.49 -20.24
N ALA A 154 -0.42 -7.27 -20.45
CA ALA A 154 0.63 -8.12 -19.88
C ALA A 154 0.63 -8.09 -18.34
N LEU A 155 0.40 -6.93 -17.73
CA LEU A 155 0.21 -6.86 -16.27
C LEU A 155 -1.00 -7.70 -15.85
N ARG A 156 -2.15 -7.53 -16.49
CA ARG A 156 -3.37 -8.27 -16.17
C ARG A 156 -3.18 -9.79 -16.32
N ASP A 157 -2.50 -10.23 -17.35
CA ASP A 157 -2.18 -11.65 -17.56
C ASP A 157 -1.29 -12.21 -16.45
N SER A 158 -0.31 -11.45 -16.00
CA SER A 158 0.60 -11.85 -14.92
C SER A 158 -0.09 -12.06 -13.57
N LEU A 159 -1.30 -11.51 -13.38
CA LEU A 159 -2.12 -11.68 -12.18
C LEU A 159 -2.97 -12.97 -12.18
N ALA A 160 -2.89 -13.80 -13.21
CA ALA A 160 -3.64 -15.05 -13.31
C ALA A 160 -3.51 -15.98 -12.09
N PRO A 161 -2.32 -16.18 -11.47
CA PRO A 161 -2.19 -17.01 -10.27
C PRO A 161 -2.99 -16.45 -9.06
N LEU A 162 -3.04 -15.13 -8.90
CA LEU A 162 -3.81 -14.49 -7.84
C LEU A 162 -5.32 -14.70 -8.05
N ARG A 163 -5.81 -14.55 -9.29
CA ARG A 163 -7.21 -14.85 -9.63
C ARG A 163 -7.57 -16.31 -9.39
N ALA A 164 -6.66 -17.23 -9.74
CA ALA A 164 -6.86 -18.65 -9.50
C ALA A 164 -7.05 -18.97 -8.02
N THR A 165 -6.27 -18.34 -7.14
CA THR A 165 -6.41 -18.47 -5.68
C THR A 165 -7.78 -17.99 -5.21
N LEU A 166 -8.24 -16.84 -5.68
CA LEU A 166 -9.52 -16.23 -5.27
C LEU A 166 -10.77 -16.94 -5.82
N LYS A 167 -10.62 -17.89 -6.75
CA LYS A 167 -11.73 -18.78 -7.17
C LYS A 167 -12.10 -19.80 -6.09
N GLY A 168 -11.14 -20.21 -5.27
CA GLY A 168 -11.33 -21.23 -4.24
C GLY A 168 -11.54 -20.66 -2.83
N GLN A 169 -11.26 -19.38 -2.61
CA GLN A 169 -11.33 -18.77 -1.28
C GLN A 169 -11.57 -17.25 -1.40
N PRO A 170 -12.26 -16.63 -0.42
CA PRO A 170 -12.57 -15.19 -0.50
C PRO A 170 -11.38 -14.27 -0.30
N TYR A 171 -10.32 -14.70 0.38
CA TYR A 171 -9.12 -13.93 0.69
C TYR A 171 -7.84 -14.76 0.50
N PHE A 172 -6.69 -14.12 0.36
CA PHE A 172 -5.39 -14.81 0.37
C PHE A 172 -5.07 -15.43 1.73
N GLY A 173 -5.66 -14.90 2.80
CA GLY A 173 -5.63 -15.48 4.13
C GLY A 173 -6.58 -16.67 4.34
N GLY A 174 -7.37 -17.07 3.35
CA GLY A 174 -8.40 -18.11 3.44
C GLY A 174 -9.80 -17.52 3.62
N ASP A 175 -10.53 -17.91 4.68
CA ASP A 175 -11.90 -17.48 4.93
C ASP A 175 -12.03 -16.04 5.44
N ARG A 176 -10.92 -15.46 5.89
CA ARG A 176 -10.84 -14.09 6.41
C ARG A 176 -9.57 -13.40 5.92
N PRO A 177 -9.57 -12.05 5.86
CA PRO A 177 -8.36 -11.34 5.46
C PRO A 177 -7.27 -11.48 6.53
N LEU A 178 -6.04 -11.68 6.08
CA LEU A 178 -4.82 -11.67 6.87
C LEU A 178 -3.81 -10.68 6.27
N TYR A 179 -2.62 -10.60 6.84
CA TYR A 179 -1.59 -9.67 6.37
C TYR A 179 -1.19 -9.90 4.88
N ALA A 180 -1.30 -11.14 4.39
CA ALA A 180 -1.12 -11.45 2.96
C ALA A 180 -2.04 -10.60 2.07
N ASP A 181 -3.30 -10.43 2.49
CA ASP A 181 -4.27 -9.59 1.79
C ASP A 181 -3.87 -8.11 1.83
N TYR A 182 -3.48 -7.60 3.00
CA TYR A 182 -3.08 -6.19 3.14
C TYR A 182 -1.81 -5.86 2.36
N ALA A 183 -0.89 -6.83 2.26
CA ALA A 183 0.30 -6.69 1.46
C ALA A 183 -0.04 -6.46 -0.02
N LEU A 184 -0.88 -7.32 -0.61
CA LEU A 184 -1.31 -7.23 -2.00
C LEU A 184 -2.29 -6.08 -2.27
N PHE A 185 -3.12 -5.74 -1.29
CA PHE A 185 -4.06 -4.61 -1.36
C PHE A 185 -3.33 -3.26 -1.47
N GLY A 186 -2.22 -3.09 -0.75
CA GLY A 186 -1.47 -1.83 -0.71
C GLY A 186 -1.19 -1.22 -2.08
N PRO A 187 -0.58 -1.93 -3.05
CA PRO A 187 -0.35 -1.43 -4.41
C PRO A 187 -1.62 -1.05 -5.17
N LEU A 188 -2.72 -1.80 -5.01
CA LEU A 188 -3.99 -1.49 -5.67
C LEU A 188 -4.68 -0.28 -5.03
N GLN A 189 -4.64 -0.16 -3.71
CA GLN A 189 -5.14 1.02 -3.01
C GLN A 189 -4.31 2.27 -3.33
N TRP A 190 -3.00 2.13 -3.47
CA TRP A 190 -2.16 3.21 -3.97
C TRP A 190 -2.65 3.73 -5.32
N ALA A 191 -2.83 2.82 -6.30
CA ALA A 191 -3.34 3.19 -7.61
C ALA A 191 -4.69 3.90 -7.50
N ARG A 192 -5.65 3.33 -6.73
CA ARG A 192 -6.96 3.94 -6.50
C ARG A 192 -6.87 5.35 -5.92
N CYS A 193 -5.98 5.57 -4.95
CA CYS A 193 -5.84 6.90 -4.31
C CYS A 193 -5.29 7.96 -5.27
N ILE A 194 -4.55 7.58 -6.32
CA ILE A 194 -3.73 8.51 -7.11
C ILE A 194 -4.20 8.63 -8.56
N SER A 195 -4.72 7.57 -9.16
CA SER A 195 -4.90 7.50 -10.60
C SER A 195 -6.33 7.10 -10.97
N PRO A 196 -6.96 7.78 -11.95
CA PRO A 196 -8.18 7.31 -12.58
C PRO A 196 -7.93 6.14 -13.54
N TYR A 197 -6.67 5.72 -13.73
CA TYR A 197 -6.31 4.67 -14.67
C TYR A 197 -6.75 3.29 -14.16
N ARG A 198 -7.69 2.67 -14.87
CA ARG A 198 -8.31 1.40 -14.46
C ARG A 198 -7.36 0.21 -14.68
N LEU A 199 -6.81 -0.32 -13.61
CA LEU A 199 -5.91 -1.47 -13.64
C LEU A 199 -6.65 -2.81 -13.84
N LEU A 200 -7.81 -2.98 -13.21
CA LEU A 200 -8.60 -4.21 -13.21
C LEU A 200 -9.92 -4.00 -13.93
N GLU A 201 -10.46 -5.04 -14.57
CA GLU A 201 -11.83 -5.02 -15.07
C GLU A 201 -12.82 -5.11 -13.91
N ALA A 202 -14.04 -4.62 -14.10
CA ALA A 202 -15.03 -4.53 -13.03
C ALA A 202 -15.47 -5.92 -12.49
N ASP A 203 -15.47 -6.94 -13.33
CA ASP A 203 -15.82 -8.33 -13.00
C ASP A 203 -14.59 -9.20 -12.64
N ASP A 204 -13.39 -8.59 -12.56
CA ASP A 204 -12.17 -9.29 -12.16
C ASP A 204 -12.30 -9.80 -10.72
N PRO A 205 -12.01 -11.07 -10.42
CA PRO A 205 -11.96 -11.58 -9.05
C PRO A 205 -11.09 -10.75 -8.10
N LEU A 206 -10.02 -10.13 -8.61
CA LEU A 206 -9.17 -9.21 -7.84
C LEU A 206 -9.88 -7.88 -7.55
N ALA A 207 -10.71 -7.37 -8.45
CA ALA A 207 -11.52 -6.18 -8.18
C ALA A 207 -12.54 -6.47 -7.09
N LEU A 208 -13.26 -7.59 -7.17
CA LEU A 208 -14.22 -8.03 -6.15
C LEU A 208 -13.57 -8.27 -4.78
N TRP A 209 -12.36 -8.85 -4.75
CA TRP A 209 -11.58 -9.00 -3.53
C TRP A 209 -11.11 -7.65 -2.98
N ARG A 210 -10.60 -6.75 -3.84
CA ARG A 210 -10.23 -5.38 -3.45
C ARG A 210 -11.42 -4.65 -2.82
N ASP A 211 -12.60 -4.77 -3.40
CA ASP A 211 -13.81 -4.09 -2.93
C ASP A 211 -14.23 -4.58 -1.54
N ARG A 212 -14.11 -5.90 -1.27
CA ARG A 212 -14.32 -6.42 0.10
C ARG A 212 -13.34 -5.80 1.10
N LEU A 213 -12.08 -5.56 0.72
CA LEU A 213 -11.10 -4.91 1.59
C LEU A 213 -11.32 -3.40 1.71
N LEU A 214 -11.85 -2.75 0.68
CA LEU A 214 -12.27 -1.35 0.76
C LEU A 214 -13.37 -1.17 1.82
N ASP A 215 -14.30 -2.12 1.91
CA ASP A 215 -15.42 -2.08 2.85
C ASP A 215 -15.08 -2.62 4.25
N ALA A 216 -13.94 -3.29 4.39
CA ALA A 216 -13.48 -3.79 5.69
C ALA A 216 -13.23 -2.63 6.69
N TYR A 217 -13.39 -2.95 7.98
CA TYR A 217 -13.11 -2.00 9.06
C TYR A 217 -13.89 -0.69 8.91
N ASP A 218 -15.21 -0.80 8.78
CA ASP A 218 -16.13 0.31 8.62
C ASP A 218 -15.81 1.19 7.39
N GLY A 219 -15.30 0.56 6.32
CA GLY A 219 -14.97 1.25 5.08
C GLY A 219 -13.72 2.13 5.16
N LEU A 220 -12.80 1.83 6.07
CA LEU A 220 -11.56 2.60 6.28
C LEU A 220 -10.85 2.98 4.98
N ALA A 221 -10.71 2.03 4.08
CA ALA A 221 -9.99 2.26 2.83
C ALA A 221 -10.87 2.92 1.76
N ARG A 222 -12.17 2.67 1.77
CA ARG A 222 -13.13 3.29 0.85
C ARG A 222 -13.31 4.77 1.13
N ALA A 223 -13.33 5.16 2.40
CA ALA A 223 -13.47 6.57 2.83
C ALA A 223 -12.24 7.44 2.44
N ALA A 224 -11.10 6.83 2.12
CA ALA A 224 -9.92 7.57 1.68
C ALA A 224 -10.16 8.22 0.31
N PRO A 225 -9.72 9.49 0.09
CA PRO A 225 -9.79 10.14 -1.20
C PRO A 225 -9.15 9.26 -2.30
N GLY A 226 -9.88 9.04 -3.39
CA GLY A 226 -9.45 8.16 -4.49
C GLY A 226 -10.40 8.21 -5.67
N TYR A 227 -10.16 7.35 -6.64
CA TYR A 227 -10.95 7.20 -7.86
C TYR A 227 -11.70 5.86 -7.81
N ASP A 228 -12.88 5.82 -8.40
CA ASP A 228 -13.67 4.60 -8.60
C ASP A 228 -13.20 3.91 -9.88
N ALA A 229 -11.94 3.40 -9.88
CA ALA A 229 -11.27 2.85 -11.05
C ALA A 229 -10.97 1.35 -10.90
#